data_1461b9f318799e9da17991a79592f1cd
#
_entry.id   1461b9f318799e9da17991a79592f1cd
#
_cell.length_a   1.000
_cell.length_b   1.000
_cell.length_c   1.000
_cell.angle_alpha   90.00
_cell.angle_beta   90.00
_cell.angle_gamma   90.00
#
_symmetry.space_group_name_H-M   'P 1'
#
loop_
_entity.id
_entity.type
_entity.pdbx_description
1 polymer ?
#
loop_
_entity_poly.entity_id
_entity_poly.type
_entity_poly.pdbx_seq_one_letter_code
_entity_poly.pdbx_strand_id
1 'polypeptide(L)'
;SNNMGGAMAPAAYDTLSAHFKETGLSPRDYDLIVTGDLGKVGSEILTELLAEDGIDISANYMDCGCVIYDIERQDVHAGGSGCGCIGTVLCGYILKLMRSGRLNRVLAVGTGALLSPTSSLQGESVPGIAHAAAFEMIKA
;
A
#
# COMPACT_ATOMS: atom_id res chain seq x y z
N SER A 1 16.64 -10.65 -6.67
CA SER A 1 16.50 -9.89 -5.46
C SER A 1 15.27 -10.33 -4.69
N ASN A 2 15.42 -10.49 -3.44
CA ASN A 2 14.32 -10.82 -2.55
C ASN A 2 13.48 -9.61 -2.20
N ASN A 3 13.74 -8.49 -2.83
CA ASN A 3 13.14 -7.23 -2.45
C ASN A 3 12.00 -6.87 -3.39
N MET A 4 10.93 -7.63 -3.32
CA MET A 4 9.72 -7.35 -4.10
C MET A 4 9.11 -6.01 -3.72
N GLY A 5 9.17 -5.65 -2.44
CA GLY A 5 8.69 -4.36 -1.99
C GLY A 5 9.43 -3.21 -2.63
N GLY A 6 10.75 -3.32 -2.72
CA GLY A 6 11.57 -2.32 -3.41
C GLY A 6 11.23 -2.23 -4.88
N ALA A 7 10.91 -3.35 -5.52
CA ALA A 7 10.53 -3.37 -6.92
C ALA A 7 9.15 -2.76 -7.17
N MET A 8 8.25 -2.84 -6.17
CA MET A 8 6.90 -2.34 -6.29
C MET A 8 6.72 -0.89 -5.82
N ALA A 9 7.69 -0.36 -5.06
CA ALA A 9 7.60 1.00 -4.54
C ALA A 9 7.49 2.06 -5.66
N PRO A 10 8.25 1.97 -6.77
CA PRO A 10 8.07 2.93 -7.86
C PRO A 10 6.67 2.90 -8.48
N ALA A 11 6.06 1.72 -8.60
CA ALA A 11 4.70 1.61 -9.14
C ALA A 11 3.68 2.25 -8.19
N ALA A 12 3.82 2.02 -6.88
CA ALA A 12 2.98 2.67 -5.89
C ALA A 12 3.18 4.18 -5.90
N TYR A 13 4.41 4.64 -6.05
CA TYR A 13 4.72 6.05 -6.19
C TYR A 13 4.02 6.67 -7.40
N ASP A 14 4.14 6.03 -8.55
CA ASP A 14 3.49 6.53 -9.78
C ASP A 14 1.97 6.62 -9.60
N THR A 15 1.37 5.60 -9.00
CA THR A 15 -0.07 5.54 -8.77
C THR A 15 -0.54 6.64 -7.81
N LEU A 16 0.16 6.83 -6.69
CA LEU A 16 -0.19 7.86 -5.73
C LEU A 16 0.05 9.27 -6.29
N SER A 17 1.18 9.48 -6.96
CA SER A 17 1.47 10.75 -7.59
C SER A 17 0.40 11.15 -8.61
N ALA A 18 0.02 10.21 -9.46
CA ALA A 18 -1.03 10.43 -10.44
C ALA A 18 -2.37 10.72 -9.76
N HIS A 19 -2.70 9.99 -8.72
CA HIS A 19 -3.94 10.19 -7.98
C HIS A 19 -4.04 11.62 -7.42
N PHE A 20 -3.00 12.07 -6.72
CA PHE A 20 -3.00 13.41 -6.14
C PHE A 20 -3.00 14.49 -7.22
N LYS A 21 -2.27 14.28 -8.30
CA LYS A 21 -2.21 15.23 -9.41
C LYS A 21 -3.55 15.35 -10.12
N GLU A 22 -4.18 14.22 -10.41
CA GLU A 22 -5.42 14.19 -11.19
C GLU A 22 -6.63 14.65 -10.38
N THR A 23 -6.66 14.34 -9.08
CA THR A 23 -7.79 14.69 -8.22
C THR A 23 -7.65 16.08 -7.59
N GLY A 24 -6.44 16.60 -7.50
CA GLY A 24 -6.17 17.82 -6.75
C GLY A 24 -6.21 17.63 -5.24
N LEU A 25 -6.39 16.38 -4.79
CA LEU A 25 -6.38 16.06 -3.37
C LEU A 25 -4.94 15.94 -2.86
N SER A 26 -4.79 16.01 -1.54
CA SER A 26 -3.52 15.85 -0.87
C SER A 26 -3.61 14.72 0.16
N PRO A 27 -2.48 14.27 0.71
CA PRO A 27 -2.53 13.26 1.77
C PRO A 27 -3.41 13.65 2.96
N ARG A 28 -3.54 14.93 3.24
CA ARG A 28 -4.38 15.42 4.34
C ARG A 28 -5.86 15.18 4.14
N ASP A 29 -6.27 14.98 2.89
CA ASP A 29 -7.68 14.71 2.58
C ASP A 29 -8.09 13.30 2.96
N TYR A 30 -7.14 12.47 3.35
CA TYR A 30 -7.39 11.10 3.78
C TYR A 30 -7.04 10.93 5.25
N ASP A 31 -7.83 10.14 5.95
CA ASP A 31 -7.54 9.76 7.32
C ASP A 31 -6.46 8.68 7.37
N LEU A 32 -6.40 7.86 6.34
CA LEU A 32 -5.41 6.80 6.23
C LEU A 32 -5.07 6.56 4.77
N ILE A 33 -3.78 6.37 4.50
CA ILE A 33 -3.27 5.89 3.22
C ILE A 33 -2.62 4.54 3.50
N VAL A 34 -3.05 3.50 2.79
CA VAL A 34 -2.57 2.15 3.04
C VAL A 34 -2.07 1.52 1.75
N THR A 35 -0.92 0.88 1.82
CA THR A 35 -0.40 0.08 0.72
C THR A 35 -0.49 -1.40 1.06
N GLY A 36 -0.58 -2.24 0.04
CA GLY A 36 -0.42 -3.67 0.20
C GLY A 36 1.06 -3.97 0.48
N ASP A 37 1.43 -5.10 0.54
CA ASP A 37 2.67 -5.74 0.95
C ASP A 37 3.98 -5.15 0.37
N LEU A 38 4.28 -3.89 0.65
CA LEU A 38 5.57 -3.29 0.31
C LEU A 38 6.68 -3.68 1.30
N GLY A 39 6.31 -3.95 2.53
CA GLY A 39 7.25 -4.19 3.59
C GLY A 39 7.98 -2.93 4.04
N LYS A 40 8.92 -3.09 4.95
CA LYS A 40 9.63 -1.95 5.54
C LYS A 40 10.45 -1.17 4.50
N VAL A 41 11.24 -1.89 3.71
CA VAL A 41 12.12 -1.25 2.73
C VAL A 41 11.31 -0.56 1.65
N GLY A 42 10.29 -1.25 1.10
CA GLY A 42 9.44 -0.67 0.07
C GLY A 42 8.67 0.55 0.56
N SER A 43 8.20 0.51 1.80
CA SER A 43 7.49 1.65 2.40
C SER A 43 8.39 2.86 2.57
N GLU A 44 9.62 2.64 3.00
CA GLU A 44 10.60 3.72 3.14
C GLU A 44 10.94 4.35 1.79
N ILE A 45 11.12 3.53 0.77
CA ILE A 45 11.39 4.02 -0.59
C ILE A 45 10.21 4.85 -1.10
N LEU A 46 8.99 4.35 -0.93
CA LEU A 46 7.79 5.09 -1.35
C LEU A 46 7.70 6.45 -0.67
N THR A 47 7.88 6.46 0.65
CA THR A 47 7.81 7.70 1.43
C THR A 47 8.85 8.72 0.97
N GLU A 48 10.06 8.27 0.70
CA GLU A 48 11.13 9.13 0.21
C GLU A 48 10.85 9.66 -1.19
N LEU A 49 10.36 8.81 -2.10
CA LEU A 49 10.03 9.24 -3.45
C LEU A 49 8.95 10.32 -3.46
N LEU A 50 7.91 10.13 -2.66
CA LEU A 50 6.85 11.13 -2.55
C LEU A 50 7.35 12.43 -1.90
N ALA A 51 8.21 12.31 -0.89
CA ALA A 51 8.78 13.48 -0.21
C ALA A 51 9.62 14.34 -1.17
N GLU A 52 10.31 13.73 -2.11
CA GLU A 52 11.05 14.47 -3.13
C GLU A 52 10.15 15.36 -3.98
N ASP A 53 8.90 14.98 -4.14
CA ASP A 53 7.90 15.76 -4.87
C ASP A 53 7.10 16.70 -3.96
N GLY A 54 7.48 16.81 -2.69
CA GLY A 54 6.76 17.63 -1.74
C GLY A 54 5.51 17.00 -1.19
N ILE A 55 5.33 15.71 -1.38
CA ILE A 55 4.16 14.97 -0.89
C ILE A 55 4.56 14.18 0.35
N ASP A 56 3.99 14.55 1.50
CA ASP A 56 4.31 13.92 2.78
C ASP A 56 3.16 13.01 3.23
N ILE A 57 3.40 11.71 3.24
CA ILE A 57 2.43 10.72 3.72
C ILE A 57 2.77 10.17 5.10
N SER A 58 3.82 10.66 5.73
CA SER A 58 4.35 10.07 6.97
C SER A 58 3.37 10.10 8.14
N ALA A 59 2.44 11.06 8.17
CA ALA A 59 1.52 11.23 9.28
C ALA A 59 0.41 10.19 9.34
N ASN A 60 0.00 9.66 8.18
CA ASN A 60 -1.19 8.82 8.08
C ASN A 60 -1.04 7.65 7.12
N TYR A 61 0.18 7.14 7.01
CA TYR A 61 0.49 6.04 6.10
C TYR A 61 0.83 4.77 6.87
N MET A 62 0.34 3.63 6.37
CA MET A 62 0.77 2.33 6.83
C MET A 62 0.83 1.35 5.67
N ASP A 63 1.66 0.34 5.81
CA ASP A 63 1.74 -0.76 4.87
C ASP A 63 1.20 -2.04 5.51
N CYS A 64 0.34 -2.74 4.79
CA CYS A 64 -0.28 -3.96 5.30
C CYS A 64 0.74 -5.05 5.63
N GLY A 65 1.79 -5.17 4.83
CA GLY A 65 2.83 -6.15 5.08
C GLY A 65 3.53 -5.90 6.40
N CYS A 66 3.79 -4.65 6.74
CA CYS A 66 4.39 -4.29 8.01
C CYS A 66 3.49 -4.64 9.19
N VAL A 67 2.20 -4.33 9.06
CA VAL A 67 1.22 -4.60 10.13
C VAL A 67 1.06 -6.10 10.36
N ILE A 68 0.92 -6.88 9.30
CA ILE A 68 0.75 -8.33 9.42
C ILE A 68 2.01 -8.97 9.97
N TYR A 69 3.18 -8.49 9.56
CA TYR A 69 4.44 -9.00 10.08
C TYR A 69 4.52 -8.83 11.60
N ASP A 70 4.14 -7.67 12.11
CA ASP A 70 4.16 -7.44 13.55
C ASP A 70 3.18 -8.36 14.30
N ILE A 71 2.00 -8.57 13.74
CA ILE A 71 1.01 -9.49 14.31
C ILE A 71 1.56 -10.91 14.34
N GLU A 72 2.16 -11.37 13.26
CA GLU A 72 2.74 -12.71 13.18
C GLU A 72 3.88 -12.90 14.16
N ARG A 73 4.72 -11.89 14.35
CA ARG A 73 5.79 -11.96 15.33
C ARG A 73 5.29 -12.16 16.74
N GLN A 74 4.17 -11.52 17.07
CA GLN A 74 3.58 -11.61 18.41
C GLN A 74 2.90 -12.95 18.63
N ASP A 75 2.31 -13.51 17.59
CA ASP A 75 1.48 -14.70 17.69
C ASP A 75 2.24 -16.00 17.43
N VAL A 76 3.45 -15.91 16.92
CA VAL A 76 4.30 -17.06 16.58
C VAL A 76 3.71 -17.97 15.49
N HIS A 77 2.57 -17.63 14.95
CA HIS A 77 1.96 -18.38 13.86
C HIS A 77 2.25 -17.64 12.56
N ALA A 78 3.08 -18.23 11.73
CA ALA A 78 3.41 -17.65 10.46
C ALA A 78 2.17 -17.67 9.55
N GLY A 79 1.55 -16.54 9.37
CA GLY A 79 0.55 -16.38 8.35
C GLY A 79 1.24 -16.00 7.05
N GLY A 80 0.58 -16.19 5.96
CA GLY A 80 1.07 -15.72 4.69
C GLY A 80 0.84 -14.24 4.56
N SER A 81 1.78 -13.54 3.99
CA SER A 81 1.57 -12.19 3.50
C SER A 81 1.31 -12.26 2.01
N GLY A 82 1.42 -11.19 1.32
CA GLY A 82 1.34 -11.16 -0.12
C GLY A 82 0.04 -10.57 -0.62
N CYS A 83 -0.47 -11.05 -1.73
CA CYS A 83 -1.57 -10.41 -2.44
C CYS A 83 -2.89 -10.36 -1.66
N GLY A 84 -3.05 -11.18 -0.64
CA GLY A 84 -4.24 -11.15 0.21
C GLY A 84 -4.16 -10.15 1.35
N CYS A 85 -2.99 -9.55 1.57
CA CYS A 85 -2.74 -8.70 2.73
C CYS A 85 -3.69 -7.52 2.82
N ILE A 86 -3.79 -6.74 1.74
CA ILE A 86 -4.61 -5.53 1.76
C ILE A 86 -6.09 -5.86 1.98
N GLY A 87 -6.57 -6.95 1.38
CA GLY A 87 -7.94 -7.38 1.58
C GLY A 87 -8.20 -7.77 3.02
N THR A 88 -7.29 -8.51 3.63
CA THR A 88 -7.41 -8.96 5.01
C THR A 88 -7.44 -7.77 5.97
N VAL A 89 -6.48 -6.86 5.87
CA VAL A 89 -6.41 -5.71 6.75
C VAL A 89 -7.57 -4.76 6.53
N LEU A 90 -7.90 -4.48 5.26
CA LEU A 90 -8.99 -3.55 4.94
C LEU A 90 -10.33 -4.07 5.45
N CYS A 91 -10.65 -5.32 5.16
CA CYS A 91 -11.94 -5.88 5.56
C CYS A 91 -12.04 -6.11 7.07
N GLY A 92 -10.94 -6.50 7.72
CA GLY A 92 -10.97 -6.79 9.14
C GLY A 92 -10.83 -5.57 10.03
N TYR A 93 -9.79 -4.79 9.81
CA TYR A 93 -9.40 -3.72 10.71
C TYR A 93 -9.88 -2.34 10.26
N ILE A 94 -9.59 -1.99 9.02
CA ILE A 94 -9.87 -0.65 8.51
C ILE A 94 -11.38 -0.40 8.41
N LEU A 95 -12.15 -1.37 7.91
CA LEU A 95 -13.60 -1.23 7.85
C LEU A 95 -14.20 -1.09 9.24
N LYS A 96 -13.65 -1.78 10.23
CA LYS A 96 -14.09 -1.62 11.62
C LYS A 96 -13.87 -0.20 12.11
N LEU A 97 -12.72 0.37 11.82
CA LEU A 97 -12.42 1.76 12.19
C LEU A 97 -13.32 2.75 11.43
N MET A 98 -13.63 2.48 10.18
CA MET A 98 -14.56 3.31 9.42
C MET A 98 -15.97 3.27 10.03
N ARG A 99 -16.45 2.09 10.40
CA ARG A 99 -17.77 1.95 11.02
C ARG A 99 -17.87 2.64 12.36
N SER A 100 -16.77 2.70 13.11
CA SER A 100 -16.74 3.38 14.40
C SER A 100 -16.61 4.90 14.27
N GLY A 101 -16.46 5.42 13.07
CA GLY A 101 -16.29 6.85 12.82
C GLY A 101 -14.88 7.36 13.01
N ARG A 102 -13.92 6.48 13.29
CA ARG A 102 -12.52 6.89 13.49
C ARG A 102 -11.83 7.18 12.16
N LEU A 103 -12.22 6.51 11.10
CA LEU A 103 -11.72 6.76 9.76
C LEU A 103 -12.90 7.03 8.84
N ASN A 104 -12.85 8.11 8.10
CA ASN A 104 -13.91 8.46 7.16
C ASN A 104 -13.48 8.30 5.70
N ARG A 105 -12.22 8.61 5.39
CA ARG A 105 -11.70 8.49 4.02
C ARG A 105 -10.38 7.73 4.06
N VAL A 106 -10.32 6.66 3.29
CA VAL A 106 -9.14 5.80 3.20
C VAL A 106 -8.73 5.65 1.73
N LEU A 107 -7.45 5.85 1.46
CA LEU A 107 -6.89 5.60 0.14
C LEU A 107 -6.06 4.31 0.23
N ALA A 108 -6.49 3.29 -0.48
CA ALA A 108 -5.82 2.01 -0.49
C ALA A 108 -5.13 1.78 -1.83
N VAL A 109 -3.86 1.40 -1.78
CA VAL A 109 -3.08 1.09 -2.97
C VAL A 109 -2.72 -0.38 -2.92
N GLY A 110 -3.37 -1.16 -3.77
CA GLY A 110 -3.00 -2.55 -3.95
C GLY A 110 -1.70 -2.63 -4.72
N THR A 111 -0.77 -3.44 -4.26
CA THR A 111 0.52 -3.63 -4.90
C THR A 111 0.71 -5.07 -5.30
N GLY A 112 1.42 -5.29 -6.38
CA GLY A 112 1.69 -6.62 -6.88
C GLY A 112 2.87 -6.63 -7.82
N ALA A 113 3.21 -7.81 -8.29
CA ALA A 113 4.23 -7.98 -9.30
C ALA A 113 3.71 -8.93 -10.36
N LEU A 114 3.94 -8.58 -11.60
CA LEU A 114 3.54 -9.41 -12.72
C LEU A 114 4.70 -10.33 -13.09
N LEU A 115 4.48 -11.62 -12.94
CA LEU A 115 5.46 -12.63 -13.33
C LEU A 115 5.03 -13.27 -14.62
N SER A 116 5.91 -13.22 -15.61
CA SER A 116 5.70 -13.90 -16.88
C SER A 116 6.80 -14.94 -17.03
N PRO A 117 6.46 -16.21 -17.35
CA PRO A 117 7.49 -17.20 -17.61
C PRO A 117 8.46 -16.78 -18.71
N THR A 118 7.95 -16.12 -19.74
CA THR A 118 8.78 -15.64 -20.84
C THR A 118 9.78 -14.58 -20.37
N SER A 119 9.31 -13.60 -19.61
CA SER A 119 10.18 -12.56 -19.07
C SER A 119 11.23 -13.13 -18.14
N SER A 120 10.85 -14.07 -17.28
CA SER A 120 11.80 -14.71 -16.37
C SER A 120 12.88 -15.48 -17.13
N LEU A 121 12.50 -16.21 -18.16
CA LEU A 121 13.45 -16.97 -18.97
C LEU A 121 14.39 -16.06 -19.76
N GLN A 122 13.94 -14.88 -20.14
CA GLN A 122 14.75 -13.92 -20.88
C GLN A 122 15.57 -13.01 -19.97
N GLY A 123 15.42 -13.15 -18.65
CA GLY A 123 16.15 -12.33 -17.71
C GLY A 123 15.62 -10.91 -17.58
N GLU A 124 14.41 -10.65 -18.04
CA GLU A 124 13.80 -9.34 -17.92
C GLU A 124 13.39 -9.07 -16.49
N SER A 125 13.37 -7.80 -16.10
CA SER A 125 12.92 -7.42 -14.77
C SER A 125 11.40 -7.65 -14.63
N VAL A 126 10.97 -7.96 -13.39
CA VAL A 126 9.57 -8.16 -13.09
C VAL A 126 8.91 -6.78 -12.92
N PRO A 127 7.88 -6.46 -13.74
CA PRO A 127 7.20 -5.17 -13.58
C PRO A 127 6.37 -5.14 -12.31
N GLY A 128 6.41 -4.02 -11.61
CA GLY A 128 5.54 -3.74 -10.49
C GLY A 128 4.22 -3.14 -10.98
N ILE A 129 3.14 -3.48 -10.34
CA ILE A 129 1.80 -2.98 -10.65
C ILE A 129 1.17 -2.47 -9.37
N ALA A 130 0.51 -1.31 -9.45
CA ALA A 130 -0.21 -0.76 -8.33
C ALA A 130 -1.51 -0.13 -8.81
N HIS A 131 -2.55 -0.28 -8.00
CA HIS A 131 -3.87 0.29 -8.26
C HIS A 131 -4.36 0.98 -6.99
N ALA A 132 -4.98 2.14 -7.15
CA ALA A 132 -5.54 2.88 -6.03
C ALA A 132 -7.06 2.79 -6.01
N ALA A 133 -7.61 2.69 -4.81
CA ALA A 133 -9.05 2.78 -4.59
C ALA A 133 -9.30 3.64 -3.34
N ALA A 134 -10.18 4.61 -3.46
CA ALA A 134 -10.56 5.46 -2.34
C ALA A 134 -11.89 4.99 -1.76
N PHE A 135 -11.94 4.92 -0.44
CA PHE A 135 -13.14 4.52 0.30
C PHE A 135 -13.56 5.67 1.21
N GLU A 136 -14.84 5.95 1.23
CA GLU A 136 -15.39 7.01 2.06
C GLU A 136 -16.66 6.54 2.75
N MET A 137 -16.79 6.89 4.02
CA MET A 137 -18.03 6.61 4.75
C MET A 137 -19.09 7.60 4.34
N ILE A 138 -20.21 7.08 3.85
CA ILE A 138 -21.37 7.89 3.52
C ILE A 138 -22.24 7.97 4.78
N LYS A 139 -22.43 9.19 5.26
CA LYS A 139 -23.31 9.41 6.39
C LYS A 139 -24.75 9.48 5.90
N ALA A 140 -25.56 8.58 6.42
CA ALA A 140 -26.98 8.57 6.10
C ALA A 140 -27.70 9.71 6.84
#